data_a3b1104f1e2ff4c03a0f6eac05d27e21
#
_entry.id   a3b1104f1e2ff4c03a0f6eac05d27e21
#
_cell.length_a   1.000
_cell.length_b   1.000
_cell.length_c   1.000
_cell.angle_alpha   90.00
_cell.angle_beta   90.00
_cell.angle_gamma   90.00
#
_symmetry.space_group_name_H-M   'P 1'
#
loop_
_entity.id
_entity.type
_entity.pdbx_description
1 polymer ?
#
loop_
_entity_poly.entity_id
_entity_poly.type
_entity_poly.pdbx_seq_one_letter_code
_entity_poly.pdbx_strand_id
1 'polypeptide(L)'
;MYLPPPPNHPRSVYSLSGGVKRAHLIFPNGGMLLKELYTRDGAGILISRDVYEGIRQAQASDVRAVQDLISPLVQEGILVHRSRDQLEKDMQRCYVLTRDGTMLACAMLKQYGGTHGEVSCLAVHPGYRREGRGETLLAYLERRALLLGLSHVFVLSTRTMLWFEERGFVLSDPSLLPPTRAYNATRGSKVYIKQLGSQRDVDAEELLWNISG
;
A
#
# COMPACT_ATOMS: atom_id res chain seq x y z
N MET A 1 -26.30 -24.43 23.70
CA MET A 1 -25.90 -24.08 25.07
C MET A 1 -25.12 -22.78 25.00
N TYR A 2 -25.72 -21.68 25.49
CA TYR A 2 -25.11 -20.35 25.46
C TYR A 2 -24.16 -20.23 26.66
N LEU A 3 -22.85 -20.21 26.40
CA LEU A 3 -21.87 -19.89 27.44
C LEU A 3 -21.71 -18.34 27.46
N PRO A 4 -21.90 -17.70 28.62
CA PRO A 4 -21.65 -16.26 28.73
C PRO A 4 -20.18 -15.98 28.49
N PRO A 5 -19.84 -14.82 27.86
CA PRO A 5 -18.47 -14.44 27.65
C PRO A 5 -17.71 -14.30 28.98
N PRO A 6 -16.41 -14.62 29.00
CA PRO A 6 -15.57 -14.41 30.18
C PRO A 6 -15.61 -12.91 30.58
N PRO A 7 -15.54 -12.59 31.88
CA PRO A 7 -15.85 -11.27 32.42
C PRO A 7 -14.98 -10.11 31.89
N ASN A 8 -13.86 -10.40 31.27
CA ASN A 8 -12.91 -9.39 30.75
C ASN A 8 -12.84 -9.31 29.22
N HIS A 9 -13.72 -10.01 28.49
CA HIS A 9 -13.68 -9.99 27.02
C HIS A 9 -14.75 -9.00 26.50
N PRO A 10 -14.39 -8.02 25.65
CA PRO A 10 -15.38 -7.14 25.03
C PRO A 10 -16.42 -7.96 24.28
N ARG A 11 -17.71 -7.64 24.45
CA ARG A 11 -18.82 -8.34 23.79
C ARG A 11 -18.67 -8.43 22.27
N SER A 12 -18.05 -7.43 21.68
CA SER A 12 -17.74 -7.37 20.24
C SER A 12 -16.77 -8.48 19.81
N VAL A 13 -15.70 -8.71 20.57
CA VAL A 13 -14.72 -9.79 20.31
C VAL A 13 -15.37 -11.17 20.46
N TYR A 14 -16.23 -11.32 21.47
CA TYR A 14 -17.00 -12.55 21.65
C TYR A 14 -17.96 -12.83 20.48
N SER A 15 -18.63 -11.79 19.97
CA SER A 15 -19.51 -11.94 18.80
C SER A 15 -18.73 -12.41 17.57
N LEU A 16 -17.51 -11.90 17.35
CA LEU A 16 -16.65 -12.34 16.25
C LEU A 16 -16.24 -13.80 16.39
N SER A 17 -15.91 -14.28 17.61
CA SER A 17 -15.59 -15.69 17.83
C SER A 17 -16.82 -16.60 17.62
N GLY A 18 -18.03 -16.08 17.80
CA GLY A 18 -19.30 -16.74 17.52
C GLY A 18 -19.72 -16.78 16.05
N GLY A 19 -18.89 -16.32 15.11
CA GLY A 19 -19.16 -16.36 13.65
C GLY A 19 -19.60 -15.05 13.02
N VAL A 20 -19.80 -14.00 13.79
CA VAL A 20 -20.01 -12.64 13.25
C VAL A 20 -18.73 -12.17 12.56
N LYS A 21 -18.81 -11.67 11.34
CA LYS A 21 -17.63 -11.23 10.60
C LYS A 21 -17.12 -9.87 11.05
N ARG A 22 -18.03 -8.96 11.41
CA ARG A 22 -17.72 -7.57 11.77
C ARG A 22 -18.63 -7.09 12.89
N ALA A 23 -18.10 -6.29 13.80
CA ALA A 23 -18.85 -5.63 14.86
C ALA A 23 -18.48 -4.13 14.86
N HIS A 24 -19.50 -3.27 14.90
CA HIS A 24 -19.30 -1.82 14.95
C HIS A 24 -19.67 -1.31 16.35
N LEU A 25 -18.74 -0.64 17.01
CA LEU A 25 -18.97 0.03 18.28
C LEU A 25 -19.28 1.50 17.99
N ILE A 26 -20.52 1.88 18.26
CA ILE A 26 -21.02 3.24 17.98
C ILE A 26 -21.43 3.87 19.29
N PHE A 27 -21.04 5.13 19.50
CA PHE A 27 -21.57 5.90 20.64
C PHE A 27 -23.04 6.27 20.41
N PRO A 28 -23.91 6.20 21.42
CA PRO A 28 -25.36 6.42 21.27
C PRO A 28 -25.74 7.89 21.11
N ASN A 29 -24.89 8.73 20.56
CA ASN A 29 -25.15 10.15 20.35
C ASN A 29 -25.80 10.41 18.99
N GLY A 30 -26.64 11.45 18.91
CA GLY A 30 -27.49 11.75 17.77
C GLY A 30 -26.79 11.68 16.41
N GLY A 31 -27.28 10.81 15.54
CA GLY A 31 -26.84 10.67 14.15
C GLY A 31 -25.59 9.82 13.91
N MET A 32 -24.94 9.27 14.95
CA MET A 32 -23.73 8.43 14.77
C MET A 32 -24.02 7.15 14.01
N LEU A 33 -25.19 6.52 14.23
CA LEU A 33 -25.60 5.34 13.48
C LEU A 33 -25.79 5.67 12.00
N LEU A 34 -26.36 6.83 11.67
CA LEU A 34 -26.52 7.26 10.29
C LEU A 34 -25.17 7.54 9.64
N LYS A 35 -24.23 8.16 10.36
CA LYS A 35 -22.86 8.35 9.87
C LYS A 35 -22.19 7.00 9.59
N GLU A 36 -22.32 6.02 10.49
CA GLU A 36 -21.75 4.70 10.30
C GLU A 36 -22.32 3.98 9.08
N LEU A 37 -23.63 4.10 8.84
CA LEU A 37 -24.31 3.40 7.75
C LEU A 37 -24.19 4.11 6.40
N TYR A 38 -24.10 5.44 6.37
CA TYR A 38 -24.21 6.23 5.14
C TYR A 38 -22.96 7.04 4.77
N THR A 39 -21.92 7.03 5.60
CA THR A 39 -20.65 7.67 5.23
C THR A 39 -19.55 6.64 5.01
N ARG A 40 -18.60 6.99 4.16
CA ARG A 40 -17.47 6.13 3.79
C ARG A 40 -16.60 5.73 4.99
N ASP A 41 -16.36 6.65 5.91
CA ASP A 41 -15.42 6.47 7.01
C ASP A 41 -16.11 6.12 8.34
N GLY A 42 -17.46 6.11 8.34
CA GLY A 42 -18.24 5.81 9.54
C GLY A 42 -18.03 6.81 10.70
N ALA A 43 -18.40 6.42 11.89
CA ALA A 43 -18.24 7.24 13.10
C ALA A 43 -17.92 6.39 14.35
N GLY A 44 -17.71 5.09 14.19
CA GLY A 44 -17.48 4.12 15.25
C GLY A 44 -16.12 3.47 15.19
N ILE A 45 -15.95 2.43 16.01
CA ILE A 45 -14.81 1.51 15.96
C ILE A 45 -15.26 0.22 15.28
N LEU A 46 -14.62 -0.13 14.19
CA LEU A 46 -14.83 -1.41 13.51
C LEU A 46 -13.92 -2.47 14.14
N ILE A 47 -14.50 -3.58 14.59
CA ILE A 47 -13.80 -4.79 15.01
C ILE A 47 -14.12 -5.88 13.99
N SER A 48 -13.10 -6.44 13.34
CA SER A 48 -13.25 -7.41 12.25
C SER A 48 -12.38 -8.63 12.47
N ARG A 49 -12.85 -9.79 11.97
CA ARG A 49 -12.03 -11.02 11.92
C ARG A 49 -11.13 -11.06 10.69
N ASP A 50 -11.51 -10.36 9.64
CA ASP A 50 -10.77 -10.25 8.40
C ASP A 50 -10.12 -8.86 8.30
N VAL A 51 -9.12 -8.77 7.46
CA VAL A 51 -8.44 -7.50 7.19
C VAL A 51 -9.40 -6.61 6.39
N TYR A 52 -10.00 -5.63 7.07
CA TYR A 52 -10.91 -4.66 6.43
C TYR A 52 -10.21 -3.80 5.38
N GLU A 53 -9.03 -3.29 5.71
CA GLU A 53 -8.15 -2.60 4.77
C GLU A 53 -6.74 -3.17 4.94
N GLY A 54 -6.11 -3.59 3.85
CA GLY A 54 -4.80 -4.20 3.94
C GLY A 54 -4.06 -4.24 2.61
N ILE A 55 -2.74 -4.44 2.71
CA ILE A 55 -1.86 -4.59 1.56
C ILE A 55 -1.62 -6.08 1.32
N ARG A 56 -1.71 -6.47 0.06
CA ARG A 56 -1.38 -7.82 -0.39
C ARG A 56 -0.69 -7.78 -1.76
N GLN A 57 -0.04 -8.86 -2.11
CA GLN A 57 0.42 -9.08 -3.48
C GLN A 57 -0.78 -9.18 -4.43
N ALA A 58 -0.67 -8.59 -5.61
CA ALA A 58 -1.70 -8.64 -6.62
C ALA A 58 -1.83 -10.05 -7.22
N GLN A 59 -3.04 -10.39 -7.63
CA GLN A 59 -3.38 -11.63 -8.31
C GLN A 59 -3.73 -11.36 -9.78
N ALA A 60 -3.79 -12.39 -10.60
CA ALA A 60 -4.20 -12.26 -12.00
C ALA A 60 -5.59 -11.61 -12.16
N SER A 61 -6.50 -11.86 -11.22
CA SER A 61 -7.83 -11.25 -11.18
C SER A 61 -7.82 -9.73 -10.98
N ASP A 62 -6.72 -9.16 -10.43
CA ASP A 62 -6.60 -7.73 -10.14
C ASP A 62 -6.18 -6.89 -11.36
N VAL A 63 -5.74 -7.51 -12.46
CA VAL A 63 -5.21 -6.83 -13.66
C VAL A 63 -6.14 -5.71 -14.14
N ARG A 64 -7.43 -6.00 -14.24
CA ARG A 64 -8.42 -5.01 -14.68
C ARG A 64 -8.53 -3.84 -13.70
N ALA A 65 -8.62 -4.11 -12.42
CA ALA A 65 -8.73 -3.08 -11.38
C ALA A 65 -7.47 -2.21 -11.32
N VAL A 66 -6.28 -2.81 -11.47
CA VAL A 66 -5.02 -2.07 -11.58
C VAL A 66 -5.01 -1.20 -12.84
N GLN A 67 -5.44 -1.75 -13.99
CA GLN A 67 -5.51 -0.99 -15.25
C GLN A 67 -6.46 0.20 -15.14
N ASP A 68 -7.64 -0.01 -14.58
CA ASP A 68 -8.64 1.06 -14.38
C ASP A 68 -8.10 2.15 -13.45
N LEU A 69 -7.39 1.77 -12.39
CA LEU A 69 -6.80 2.70 -11.42
C LEU A 69 -5.67 3.55 -12.01
N ILE A 70 -4.81 2.98 -12.86
CA ILE A 70 -3.68 3.70 -13.44
C ILE A 70 -4.02 4.45 -14.73
N SER A 71 -5.11 4.09 -15.41
CA SER A 71 -5.49 4.65 -16.73
C SER A 71 -5.56 6.18 -16.74
N PRO A 72 -6.17 6.88 -15.79
CA PRO A 72 -6.18 8.34 -15.76
C PRO A 72 -4.76 8.92 -15.68
N LEU A 73 -3.89 8.33 -14.87
CA LEU A 73 -2.50 8.79 -14.71
C LEU A 73 -1.65 8.53 -15.96
N VAL A 74 -1.95 7.49 -16.72
CA VAL A 74 -1.34 7.23 -18.02
C VAL A 74 -1.79 8.26 -19.05
N GLN A 75 -3.08 8.59 -19.10
CA GLN A 75 -3.62 9.62 -19.98
C GLN A 75 -3.02 11.01 -19.69
N GLU A 76 -2.76 11.32 -18.43
CA GLU A 76 -2.08 12.56 -18.01
C GLU A 76 -0.56 12.53 -18.23
N GLY A 77 0.01 11.44 -18.74
CA GLY A 77 1.45 11.28 -18.96
C GLY A 77 2.29 11.11 -17.69
N ILE A 78 1.63 10.91 -16.52
CA ILE A 78 2.31 10.70 -15.23
C ILE A 78 2.90 9.29 -15.17
N LEU A 79 2.12 8.29 -15.54
CA LEU A 79 2.57 6.90 -15.61
C LEU A 79 2.83 6.45 -17.05
N VAL A 80 3.71 5.48 -17.21
CA VAL A 80 3.98 4.83 -18.50
C VAL A 80 2.83 3.90 -18.83
N HIS A 81 2.37 3.95 -20.07
CA HIS A 81 1.42 2.97 -20.59
C HIS A 81 2.00 1.55 -20.49
N ARG A 82 1.18 0.61 -20.01
CA ARG A 82 1.49 -0.81 -19.99
C ARG A 82 0.35 -1.56 -20.67
N SER A 83 0.67 -2.45 -21.59
CA SER A 83 -0.34 -3.33 -22.18
C SER A 83 -0.87 -4.29 -21.10
N ARG A 84 -2.03 -4.88 -21.38
CA ARG A 84 -2.60 -5.90 -20.49
C ARG A 84 -1.63 -7.06 -20.25
N ASP A 85 -0.99 -7.56 -21.30
CA ASP A 85 -0.03 -8.66 -21.19
C ASP A 85 1.20 -8.29 -20.34
N GLN A 86 1.63 -7.02 -20.40
CA GLN A 86 2.71 -6.52 -19.52
C GLN A 86 2.24 -6.45 -18.07
N LEU A 87 1.02 -5.98 -17.83
CA LEU A 87 0.45 -5.95 -16.48
C LEU A 87 0.30 -7.37 -15.91
N GLU A 88 -0.20 -8.32 -16.68
CA GLU A 88 -0.33 -9.72 -16.25
C GLU A 88 1.01 -10.31 -15.81
N LYS A 89 2.09 -10.05 -16.57
CA LYS A 89 3.46 -10.46 -16.21
C LYS A 89 3.99 -9.75 -14.96
N ASP A 90 3.58 -8.51 -14.75
CA ASP A 90 4.05 -7.70 -13.65
C ASP A 90 3.25 -7.92 -12.34
N MET A 91 2.13 -8.67 -12.35
CA MET A 91 1.29 -8.89 -11.16
C MET A 91 2.06 -9.51 -9.99
N GLN A 92 3.02 -10.37 -10.26
CA GLN A 92 3.88 -10.95 -9.22
C GLN A 92 4.76 -9.91 -8.48
N ARG A 93 4.92 -8.72 -9.05
CA ARG A 93 5.69 -7.60 -8.50
C ARG A 93 4.80 -6.45 -8.07
N CYS A 94 3.49 -6.60 -8.26
CA CYS A 94 2.48 -5.60 -7.93
C CYS A 94 1.91 -5.88 -6.54
N TYR A 95 1.76 -4.83 -5.76
CA TYR A 95 1.13 -4.84 -4.45
C TYR A 95 -0.06 -3.90 -4.49
N VAL A 96 -1.15 -4.34 -3.92
CA VAL A 96 -2.43 -3.62 -3.91
C VAL A 96 -2.88 -3.40 -2.49
N LEU A 97 -3.38 -2.21 -2.22
CA LEU A 97 -4.10 -1.89 -0.99
C LEU A 97 -5.58 -1.96 -1.30
N THR A 98 -6.29 -2.82 -0.59
CA THR A 98 -7.71 -3.04 -0.79
C THR A 98 -8.48 -2.82 0.50
N ARG A 99 -9.71 -2.30 0.38
CA ARG A 99 -10.69 -2.20 1.45
C ARG A 99 -11.97 -2.85 0.97
N ASP A 100 -12.42 -3.89 1.68
CA ASP A 100 -13.68 -4.59 1.39
C ASP A 100 -13.86 -4.96 -0.09
N GLY A 101 -12.80 -5.49 -0.69
CA GLY A 101 -12.77 -5.87 -2.11
C GLY A 101 -12.55 -4.71 -3.10
N THR A 102 -12.62 -3.46 -2.65
CA THR A 102 -12.35 -2.28 -3.48
C THR A 102 -10.84 -1.99 -3.50
N MET A 103 -10.27 -1.79 -4.68
CA MET A 103 -8.87 -1.40 -4.84
C MET A 103 -8.70 0.10 -4.57
N LEU A 104 -7.90 0.45 -3.56
CA LEU A 104 -7.64 1.82 -3.15
C LEU A 104 -6.31 2.35 -3.68
N ALA A 105 -5.31 1.49 -3.77
CA ALA A 105 -4.00 1.85 -4.29
C ALA A 105 -3.29 0.64 -4.89
N CYS A 106 -2.36 0.89 -5.79
CA CYS A 106 -1.42 -0.12 -6.29
C CYS A 106 -0.02 0.48 -6.44
N ALA A 107 0.99 -0.38 -6.37
CA ALA A 107 2.37 -0.04 -6.71
C ALA A 107 3.14 -1.31 -7.07
N MET A 108 4.24 -1.16 -7.80
CA MET A 108 5.11 -2.25 -8.21
C MET A 108 6.49 -2.09 -7.62
N LEU A 109 7.10 -3.21 -7.21
CA LEU A 109 8.50 -3.28 -6.77
C LEU A 109 9.25 -4.25 -7.69
N LYS A 110 10.19 -3.72 -8.48
CA LYS A 110 11.01 -4.50 -9.39
C LYS A 110 12.47 -4.46 -8.97
N GLN A 111 13.10 -5.63 -8.82
CA GLN A 111 14.51 -5.76 -8.47
C GLN A 111 15.43 -5.54 -9.66
N TYR A 112 16.57 -4.88 -9.40
CA TYR A 112 17.64 -4.67 -10.34
C TYR A 112 19.00 -4.90 -9.67
N GLY A 113 19.86 -5.67 -10.31
CA GLY A 113 21.26 -5.83 -9.89
C GLY A 113 21.49 -6.39 -8.47
N GLY A 114 20.47 -7.00 -7.86
CA GLY A 114 20.58 -7.63 -6.53
C GLY A 114 20.51 -6.68 -5.33
N THR A 115 20.71 -5.39 -5.51
CA THR A 115 20.76 -4.41 -4.39
C THR A 115 19.77 -3.26 -4.52
N HIS A 116 19.17 -3.06 -5.68
CA HIS A 116 18.27 -1.94 -5.97
C HIS A 116 16.86 -2.40 -6.32
N GLY A 117 15.85 -1.69 -5.80
CA GLY A 117 14.44 -1.89 -6.15
C GLY A 117 13.85 -0.66 -6.82
N GLU A 118 13.21 -0.81 -7.99
CA GLU A 118 12.40 0.25 -8.58
C GLU A 118 10.98 0.20 -8.02
N VAL A 119 10.57 1.26 -7.35
CA VAL A 119 9.17 1.50 -7.03
C VAL A 119 8.54 2.24 -8.20
N SER A 120 7.54 1.64 -8.82
CA SER A 120 6.88 2.19 -9.99
C SER A 120 5.37 1.97 -9.92
N CYS A 121 4.64 2.61 -10.83
CA CYS A 121 3.19 2.43 -10.94
C CYS A 121 2.42 2.74 -9.64
N LEU A 122 2.97 3.63 -8.79
CA LEU A 122 2.30 4.05 -7.57
C LEU A 122 1.08 4.91 -7.90
N ALA A 123 -0.09 4.40 -7.62
CA ALA A 123 -1.36 5.05 -7.87
C ALA A 123 -2.29 4.88 -6.68
N VAL A 124 -3.01 5.95 -6.33
CA VAL A 124 -4.06 5.95 -5.29
C VAL A 124 -5.36 6.43 -5.92
N HIS A 125 -6.43 5.70 -5.65
CA HIS A 125 -7.76 6.02 -6.13
C HIS A 125 -8.15 7.46 -5.74
N PRO A 126 -8.65 8.30 -6.67
CA PRO A 126 -8.89 9.72 -6.44
C PRO A 126 -9.71 10.02 -5.19
N GLY A 127 -10.75 9.22 -4.94
CA GLY A 127 -11.63 9.39 -3.76
C GLY A 127 -10.97 9.03 -2.42
N TYR A 128 -9.75 8.48 -2.43
CA TYR A 128 -9.03 8.02 -1.22
C TYR A 128 -7.62 8.61 -1.11
N ARG A 129 -7.34 9.68 -1.85
CA ARG A 129 -6.09 10.44 -1.74
C ARG A 129 -6.07 11.29 -0.47
N ARG A 130 -4.87 11.72 -0.03
CA ARG A 130 -4.62 12.57 1.13
C ARG A 130 -4.99 11.93 2.48
N GLU A 131 -5.13 10.61 2.53
CA GLU A 131 -5.45 9.84 3.73
C GLU A 131 -4.31 8.85 4.09
N GLY A 132 -3.08 9.17 3.70
CA GLY A 132 -1.88 8.37 4.05
C GLY A 132 -1.68 7.07 3.24
N ARG A 133 -2.64 6.63 2.42
CA ARG A 133 -2.59 5.31 1.74
C ARG A 133 -1.40 5.13 0.81
N GLY A 134 -1.01 6.18 0.08
CA GLY A 134 0.19 6.14 -0.76
C GLY A 134 1.46 5.95 0.07
N GLU A 135 1.51 6.60 1.21
CA GLU A 135 2.61 6.50 2.18
C GLU A 135 2.68 5.11 2.82
N THR A 136 1.54 4.60 3.27
CA THR A 136 1.44 3.24 3.82
C THR A 136 1.89 2.19 2.81
N LEU A 137 1.49 2.31 1.54
CA LEU A 137 1.90 1.39 0.49
C LEU A 137 3.39 1.52 0.17
N LEU A 138 3.94 2.76 0.15
CA LEU A 138 5.37 2.99 -0.05
C LEU A 138 6.21 2.38 1.09
N ALA A 139 5.84 2.64 2.34
CA ALA A 139 6.51 2.07 3.51
C ALA A 139 6.49 0.53 3.50
N TYR A 140 5.36 -0.06 3.10
CA TYR A 140 5.26 -1.51 2.90
C TYR A 140 6.26 -2.01 1.84
N LEU A 141 6.40 -1.30 0.70
CA LEU A 141 7.33 -1.68 -0.35
C LEU A 141 8.79 -1.51 0.08
N GLU A 142 9.12 -0.48 0.85
CA GLU A 142 10.45 -0.28 1.44
C GLU A 142 10.81 -1.45 2.37
N ARG A 143 9.88 -1.82 3.26
CA ARG A 143 10.06 -2.99 4.13
C ARG A 143 10.21 -4.27 3.31
N ARG A 144 9.37 -4.46 2.29
CA ARG A 144 9.47 -5.61 1.39
C ARG A 144 10.80 -5.66 0.66
N ALA A 145 11.33 -4.51 0.23
CA ALA A 145 12.64 -4.40 -0.40
C ALA A 145 13.76 -4.84 0.56
N LEU A 146 13.72 -4.43 1.82
CA LEU A 146 14.66 -4.88 2.85
C LEU A 146 14.62 -6.40 3.06
N LEU A 147 13.42 -6.98 3.15
CA LEU A 147 13.24 -8.45 3.26
C LEU A 147 13.76 -9.22 2.04
N LEU A 148 13.84 -8.57 0.88
CA LEU A 148 14.44 -9.11 -0.33
C LEU A 148 15.95 -8.87 -0.42
N GLY A 149 16.57 -8.28 0.62
CA GLY A 149 18.01 -7.98 0.68
C GLY A 149 18.41 -6.74 -0.13
N LEU A 150 17.46 -5.89 -0.49
CA LEU A 150 17.78 -4.66 -1.23
C LEU A 150 18.22 -3.57 -0.26
N SER A 151 19.26 -2.84 -0.62
CA SER A 151 19.80 -1.72 0.17
C SER A 151 19.29 -0.35 -0.29
N HIS A 152 18.76 -0.27 -1.50
CA HIS A 152 18.27 0.97 -2.09
C HIS A 152 16.95 0.75 -2.81
N VAL A 153 16.09 1.77 -2.75
CA VAL A 153 14.94 1.88 -3.64
C VAL A 153 15.04 3.16 -4.45
N PHE A 154 14.55 3.12 -5.68
CA PHE A 154 14.52 4.29 -6.54
C PHE A 154 13.19 4.42 -7.27
N VAL A 155 12.89 5.65 -7.67
CA VAL A 155 11.71 6.01 -8.45
C VAL A 155 12.11 6.90 -9.62
N LEU A 156 11.39 6.82 -10.71
CA LEU A 156 11.46 7.74 -11.82
C LEU A 156 10.15 8.54 -11.88
N SER A 157 10.21 9.83 -11.58
CA SER A 157 9.03 10.68 -11.49
C SER A 157 9.13 11.91 -12.39
N THR A 158 7.98 12.31 -12.98
CA THR A 158 7.85 13.53 -13.77
C THR A 158 7.14 14.65 -13.00
N ARG A 159 6.34 14.37 -11.98
CA ARG A 159 5.48 15.37 -11.31
C ARG A 159 5.46 15.31 -9.79
N THR A 160 5.62 14.16 -9.17
CA THR A 160 5.44 13.98 -7.71
C THR A 160 6.76 14.06 -6.93
N MET A 161 7.64 14.98 -7.33
CA MET A 161 9.00 15.09 -6.80
C MET A 161 9.04 15.38 -5.31
N LEU A 162 8.38 16.46 -4.87
CA LEU A 162 8.33 16.87 -3.46
C LEU A 162 7.79 15.78 -2.54
N TRP A 163 6.78 15.04 -3.01
CA TRP A 163 6.20 13.95 -2.22
C TRP A 163 7.21 12.84 -1.90
N PHE A 164 8.11 12.51 -2.84
CA PHE A 164 9.18 11.54 -2.61
C PHE A 164 10.32 12.13 -1.76
N GLU A 165 10.68 13.40 -1.97
CA GLU A 165 11.70 14.08 -1.16
C GLU A 165 11.31 14.14 0.32
N GLU A 166 10.06 14.46 0.63
CA GLU A 166 9.50 14.43 2.00
C GLU A 166 9.60 13.05 2.67
N ARG A 167 9.76 11.98 1.88
CA ARG A 167 9.88 10.58 2.34
C ARG A 167 11.30 10.04 2.26
N GLY A 168 12.28 10.96 2.17
CA GLY A 168 13.69 10.64 2.24
C GLY A 168 14.32 10.16 0.94
N PHE A 169 13.64 10.34 -0.19
CA PHE A 169 14.26 10.13 -1.50
C PHE A 169 15.06 11.36 -1.89
N VAL A 170 16.25 11.15 -2.45
CA VAL A 170 17.18 12.21 -2.86
C VAL A 170 17.26 12.22 -4.38
N LEU A 171 17.17 13.43 -4.96
CA LEU A 171 17.39 13.63 -6.38
C LEU A 171 18.79 13.14 -6.74
N SER A 172 18.89 12.31 -7.75
CA SER A 172 20.10 11.58 -8.08
C SER A 172 20.38 11.64 -9.58
N ASP A 173 21.64 11.46 -9.96
CA ASP A 173 22.01 11.37 -11.35
C ASP A 173 21.55 10.03 -11.96
N PRO A 174 21.05 10.02 -13.21
CA PRO A 174 20.67 8.78 -13.89
C PRO A 174 21.79 7.73 -14.02
N SER A 175 23.05 8.15 -13.97
CA SER A 175 24.20 7.22 -13.99
C SER A 175 24.29 6.32 -12.77
N LEU A 176 23.61 6.68 -11.67
CA LEU A 176 23.52 5.88 -10.44
C LEU A 176 22.47 4.78 -10.53
N LEU A 177 21.67 4.75 -11.59
CA LEU A 177 20.75 3.64 -11.83
C LEU A 177 21.52 2.33 -12.12
N PRO A 178 20.97 1.19 -11.72
CA PRO A 178 21.56 -0.09 -12.08
C PRO A 178 21.74 -0.22 -13.61
N PRO A 179 22.87 -0.78 -14.10
CA PRO A 179 23.17 -0.86 -15.55
C PRO A 179 22.08 -1.60 -16.35
N THR A 180 21.36 -2.50 -15.70
CA THR A 180 20.24 -3.25 -16.32
C THR A 180 18.95 -2.44 -16.43
N ARG A 181 18.91 -1.23 -15.88
CA ARG A 181 17.77 -0.32 -15.95
C ARG A 181 18.00 0.75 -17.01
N ALA A 182 17.47 0.57 -18.19
CA ALA A 182 17.52 1.57 -19.25
C ALA A 182 16.81 2.88 -18.82
N TYR A 183 17.48 4.02 -18.95
CA TYR A 183 16.93 5.34 -18.69
C TYR A 183 16.51 6.03 -20.01
N ASN A 184 15.27 6.51 -20.05
CA ASN A 184 14.76 7.28 -21.18
C ASN A 184 14.74 8.78 -20.84
N ALA A 185 15.75 9.50 -21.31
CA ALA A 185 15.89 10.95 -21.08
C ALA A 185 14.77 11.77 -21.73
N THR A 186 14.19 11.32 -22.86
CA THR A 186 13.18 12.09 -23.61
C THR A 186 11.88 12.27 -22.83
N ARG A 187 11.64 11.41 -21.83
CA ARG A 187 10.47 11.51 -20.97
C ARG A 187 10.58 12.63 -19.93
N GLY A 188 11.78 13.15 -19.65
CA GLY A 188 12.01 14.17 -18.64
C GLY A 188 11.78 13.67 -17.19
N SER A 189 11.79 12.37 -16.95
CA SER A 189 11.70 11.81 -15.60
C SER A 189 12.97 12.12 -14.83
N LYS A 190 12.83 12.56 -13.58
CA LYS A 190 13.96 12.67 -12.64
C LYS A 190 14.09 11.38 -11.85
N VAL A 191 15.32 11.05 -11.49
CA VAL A 191 15.66 9.87 -10.70
C VAL A 191 15.77 10.28 -9.24
N TYR A 192 15.10 9.54 -8.36
CA TYR A 192 15.18 9.72 -6.93
C TYR A 192 15.55 8.40 -6.29
N ILE A 193 16.57 8.40 -5.45
CA ILE A 193 17.10 7.21 -4.77
C ILE A 193 16.97 7.42 -3.26
N LYS A 194 16.53 6.36 -2.57
CA LYS A 194 16.52 6.29 -1.12
C LYS A 194 17.33 5.08 -0.68
N GLN A 195 18.30 5.30 0.20
CA GLN A 195 18.96 4.24 0.91
C GLN A 195 18.04 3.71 2.00
N LEU A 196 17.86 2.41 2.06
CA LEU A 196 17.06 1.75 3.10
C LEU A 196 17.92 1.52 4.34
N GLY A 197 17.28 1.47 5.51
CA GLY A 197 17.91 1.05 6.76
C GLY A 197 18.40 -0.40 6.72
N SER A 198 18.99 -0.87 7.80
CA SER A 198 19.46 -2.25 7.88
C SER A 198 18.28 -3.21 8.17
N GLN A 199 18.42 -4.48 7.78
CA GLN A 199 17.48 -5.55 8.14
C GLN A 199 17.23 -5.61 9.66
N ARG A 200 18.23 -5.26 10.47
CA ARG A 200 18.14 -5.22 11.96
C ARG A 200 17.11 -4.21 12.45
N ASP A 201 16.88 -3.12 11.71
CA ASP A 201 15.91 -2.09 12.09
C ASP A 201 14.47 -2.61 11.89
N VAL A 202 14.26 -3.45 10.88
CA VAL A 202 12.95 -4.11 10.60
C VAL A 202 12.63 -5.15 11.67
N ASP A 203 13.61 -5.96 12.05
CA ASP A 203 13.46 -7.00 13.07
C ASP A 203 13.17 -6.39 14.45
N ALA A 204 13.78 -5.23 14.76
CA ALA A 204 13.51 -4.49 15.99
C ALA A 204 12.09 -3.92 16.05
N GLU A 205 11.57 -3.39 14.94
CA GLU A 205 10.19 -2.92 14.86
C GLU A 205 9.18 -4.08 14.96
N GLU A 206 9.44 -5.23 14.34
CA GLU A 206 8.58 -6.43 14.46
C GLU A 206 8.50 -6.94 15.90
N LEU A 207 9.62 -6.92 16.63
CA LEU A 207 9.64 -7.28 18.06
C LEU A 207 8.80 -6.31 18.90
N LEU A 208 8.83 -5.01 18.60
CA LEU A 208 8.04 -4.00 19.32
C LEU A 208 6.52 -4.17 19.03
N TRP A 209 6.14 -4.53 17.82
CA TRP A 209 4.73 -4.78 17.46
C TRP A 209 4.18 -6.05 18.14
N ASN A 210 4.98 -7.10 18.23
CA ASN A 210 4.61 -8.36 18.90
C ASN A 210 4.55 -8.27 20.43
N ILE A 211 5.13 -7.23 21.04
CA ILE A 211 5.08 -7.00 22.50
C ILE A 211 3.86 -6.13 22.88
N SER A 212 3.30 -5.39 21.92
CA SER A 212 2.19 -4.44 22.15
C SER A 212 0.80 -4.98 21.74
N GLY A 213 0.71 -6.27 21.33
CA GLY A 213 -0.52 -6.94 20.87
C GLY A 213 -1.17 -7.84 21.94
#